data_cc8cf954ce318b2aa772e86d0a4b8472
#
_entry.id   cc8cf954ce318b2aa772e86d0a4b8472
#
_cell.length_a   1.000
_cell.length_b   1.000
_cell.length_c   1.000
_cell.angle_alpha   90.00
_cell.angle_beta   90.00
_cell.angle_gamma   90.00
#
_symmetry.space_group_name_H-M   'P 1'
#
loop_
_entity.id
_entity.type
_entity.pdbx_description
1 polymer ?
#
loop_
_entity_poly.entity_id
_entity_poly.type
_entity_poly.pdbx_seq_one_letter_code
_entity_poly.pdbx_strand_id
1 'polypeptide(L)'
;GSVSANYAGFGANDDLKIFHNGNHSIVRETGTGNLYLQSNDNVILSKDSDTALMVKAIADGAVELYHNAVKKFETTATGVEVTGTVSGTNLTSAGLPGVIKAFAHVDVSPPITASADYNVASVVSNSTGKYDVTFTNALPNANYVVSLSVQTNVSSNHYTLCYYNRTTTGFQVQKFLNDALDSGASGNFSFVIYQA
;
A
#
# COMPACT_ATOMS: atom_id res chain seq x y z
N GLY A 1 16.82 -6.30 -51.69
CA GLY A 1 16.29 -7.62 -51.47
C GLY A 1 15.06 -7.54 -50.62
N SER A 2 13.89 -7.80 -51.17
CA SER A 2 12.68 -7.98 -50.42
C SER A 2 12.87 -9.21 -49.52
N VAL A 3 12.98 -9.03 -48.26
CA VAL A 3 12.73 -10.10 -47.30
C VAL A 3 11.25 -10.42 -47.42
N SER A 4 10.91 -11.42 -48.23
CA SER A 4 9.65 -12.11 -48.10
C SER A 4 9.61 -12.55 -46.65
N ALA A 5 8.86 -11.91 -45.81
CA ALA A 5 8.68 -12.34 -44.46
C ALA A 5 8.06 -13.74 -44.52
N ASN A 6 8.86 -14.76 -44.23
CA ASN A 6 8.34 -16.11 -44.06
C ASN A 6 7.46 -16.09 -42.83
N TYR A 7 6.15 -15.93 -43.03
CA TYR A 7 5.13 -16.01 -42.00
C TYR A 7 4.08 -17.03 -42.39
N ALA A 8 3.46 -17.62 -41.39
CA ALA A 8 2.16 -18.27 -41.54
C ALA A 8 1.09 -17.19 -41.36
N GLY A 9 0.34 -16.88 -42.41
CA GLY A 9 -0.75 -15.91 -42.42
C GLY A 9 -2.10 -16.62 -42.38
N PHE A 10 -3.04 -16.06 -41.66
CA PHE A 10 -4.41 -16.54 -41.53
C PHE A 10 -5.38 -15.36 -41.68
N GLY A 11 -6.55 -15.62 -42.24
CA GLY A 11 -7.53 -14.59 -42.56
C GLY A 11 -7.40 -14.04 -43.99
N ALA A 12 -8.38 -13.27 -44.47
CA ALA A 12 -8.46 -12.82 -45.85
C ALA A 12 -7.33 -11.85 -46.27
N ASN A 13 -6.77 -11.11 -45.30
CA ASN A 13 -5.69 -10.13 -45.48
C ASN A 13 -4.46 -10.45 -44.64
N ASP A 14 -4.25 -11.71 -44.28
CA ASP A 14 -3.19 -12.12 -43.37
C ASP A 14 -3.25 -11.36 -42.02
N ASP A 15 -4.44 -11.21 -41.49
CA ASP A 15 -4.68 -10.44 -40.27
C ASP A 15 -3.95 -11.05 -39.06
N LEU A 16 -3.95 -12.38 -38.94
CA LEU A 16 -3.13 -13.09 -37.97
C LEU A 16 -1.86 -13.64 -38.63
N LYS A 17 -0.70 -13.29 -38.10
CA LYS A 17 0.64 -13.73 -38.58
C LYS A 17 1.44 -14.35 -37.47
N ILE A 18 2.12 -15.44 -37.80
CA ILE A 18 3.15 -16.08 -36.96
C ILE A 18 4.47 -16.08 -37.74
N PHE A 19 5.51 -15.46 -37.21
CA PHE A 19 6.79 -15.30 -37.93
C PHE A 19 7.96 -15.06 -37.00
N HIS A 20 9.17 -15.20 -37.56
CA HIS A 20 10.43 -14.83 -36.91
C HIS A 20 11.08 -13.70 -37.72
N ASN A 21 11.42 -12.58 -37.06
CA ASN A 21 11.97 -11.39 -37.72
C ASN A 21 13.52 -11.33 -37.73
N GLY A 22 14.19 -12.42 -37.40
CA GLY A 22 15.63 -12.49 -37.22
C GLY A 22 16.07 -12.44 -35.74
N ASN A 23 15.30 -11.77 -34.88
CA ASN A 23 15.59 -11.64 -33.45
C ASN A 23 14.49 -12.26 -32.58
N HIS A 24 13.22 -12.17 -33.01
CA HIS A 24 12.06 -12.52 -32.19
C HIS A 24 11.07 -13.38 -32.96
N SER A 25 10.46 -14.35 -32.29
CA SER A 25 9.27 -15.06 -32.77
C SER A 25 8.02 -14.29 -32.31
N ILE A 26 7.10 -14.04 -33.25
CA ILE A 26 6.00 -13.10 -33.07
C ILE A 26 4.69 -13.76 -33.51
N VAL A 27 3.64 -13.65 -32.69
CA VAL A 27 2.25 -13.84 -33.06
C VAL A 27 1.61 -12.47 -33.10
N ARG A 28 1.08 -12.06 -34.26
CA ARG A 28 0.57 -10.70 -34.48
C ARG A 28 -0.82 -10.74 -35.09
N GLU A 29 -1.76 -10.08 -34.45
CA GLU A 29 -3.06 -9.71 -34.99
C GLU A 29 -3.00 -8.26 -35.51
N THR A 30 -3.44 -8.03 -36.75
CA THR A 30 -3.48 -6.71 -37.43
C THR A 30 -4.85 -6.36 -37.97
N GLY A 31 -5.84 -7.22 -37.82
CA GLY A 31 -7.22 -6.98 -38.19
C GLY A 31 -7.96 -6.06 -37.23
N THR A 32 -9.28 -6.10 -37.29
CA THR A 32 -10.15 -5.27 -36.45
C THR A 32 -10.59 -5.93 -35.14
N GLY A 33 -10.17 -7.17 -34.90
CA GLY A 33 -10.53 -7.99 -33.75
C GLY A 33 -9.46 -8.04 -32.65
N ASN A 34 -9.69 -8.88 -31.70
CA ASN A 34 -8.72 -9.20 -30.63
C ASN A 34 -8.01 -10.52 -30.94
N LEU A 35 -6.78 -10.65 -30.45
CA LEU A 35 -6.12 -11.94 -30.38
C LEU A 35 -6.63 -12.73 -29.17
N TYR A 36 -7.35 -13.84 -29.41
CA TYR A 36 -7.78 -14.76 -28.35
C TYR A 36 -6.82 -15.95 -28.28
N LEU A 37 -6.23 -16.17 -27.12
CA LEU A 37 -5.53 -17.41 -26.78
C LEU A 37 -6.46 -18.23 -25.89
N GLN A 38 -7.08 -19.26 -26.44
CA GLN A 38 -8.12 -20.04 -25.76
C GLN A 38 -7.68 -21.49 -25.54
N SER A 39 -7.98 -22.03 -24.38
CA SER A 39 -7.80 -23.44 -24.04
C SER A 39 -9.00 -23.93 -23.24
N ASN A 40 -9.37 -25.19 -23.35
CA ASN A 40 -10.39 -25.83 -22.51
C ASN A 40 -9.86 -26.11 -21.09
N ASP A 41 -8.58 -25.94 -20.85
CA ASP A 41 -7.93 -26.14 -19.55
C ASP A 41 -7.18 -24.84 -19.15
N ASN A 42 -5.90 -24.82 -19.21
CA ASN A 42 -5.10 -23.68 -18.76
C ASN A 42 -4.39 -22.99 -19.92
N VAL A 43 -4.20 -21.68 -19.81
CA VAL A 43 -3.25 -20.94 -20.65
C VAL A 43 -2.00 -20.68 -19.82
N ILE A 44 -0.84 -21.14 -20.32
CA ILE A 44 0.42 -21.11 -19.58
C ILE A 44 1.48 -20.40 -20.42
N LEU A 45 2.23 -19.48 -19.79
CA LEU A 45 3.48 -18.95 -20.28
C LEU A 45 4.60 -19.48 -19.38
N SER A 46 5.50 -20.25 -19.96
CA SER A 46 6.63 -20.82 -19.24
C SER A 46 7.94 -20.61 -20.01
N LYS A 47 9.07 -20.76 -19.35
CA LYS A 47 10.36 -20.67 -20.01
C LYS A 47 10.71 -22.06 -20.55
N ASP A 48 11.22 -22.94 -20.45
CA ASP A 48 11.74 -24.13 -21.15
C ASP A 48 11.00 -25.43 -20.76
N SER A 49 10.11 -25.36 -19.75
CA SER A 49 9.46 -26.57 -19.21
C SER A 49 8.16 -26.21 -18.50
N ASP A 50 7.34 -27.22 -18.24
CA ASP A 50 6.06 -27.10 -17.55
C ASP A 50 6.20 -26.62 -16.11
N THR A 51 7.40 -26.67 -15.53
CA THR A 51 7.69 -26.25 -14.15
C THR A 51 8.29 -24.86 -14.04
N ALA A 52 8.82 -24.31 -15.14
CA ALA A 52 9.40 -22.96 -15.18
C ALA A 52 8.35 -21.90 -15.49
N LEU A 53 7.31 -21.85 -14.68
CA LEU A 53 6.13 -21.00 -14.86
C LEU A 53 6.46 -19.52 -14.73
N MET A 54 5.85 -18.70 -15.59
CA MET A 54 5.85 -17.24 -15.53
C MET A 54 4.42 -16.72 -15.29
N VAL A 55 3.44 -17.20 -16.09
CA VAL A 55 2.02 -16.87 -15.97
C VAL A 55 1.22 -18.15 -16.15
N LYS A 56 0.20 -18.36 -15.36
CA LYS A 56 -0.76 -19.44 -15.51
C LYS A 56 -2.18 -18.91 -15.30
N ALA A 57 -3.01 -19.00 -16.33
CA ALA A 57 -4.45 -18.76 -16.24
C ALA A 57 -5.15 -20.11 -16.16
N ILE A 58 -5.78 -20.40 -15.03
CA ILE A 58 -6.47 -21.66 -14.74
C ILE A 58 -7.94 -21.53 -15.14
N ALA A 59 -8.44 -22.45 -15.93
CA ALA A 59 -9.85 -22.50 -16.30
C ALA A 59 -10.72 -22.54 -15.03
N ASP A 60 -11.73 -21.65 -14.97
CA ASP A 60 -12.63 -21.49 -13.82
C ASP A 60 -11.90 -21.21 -12.48
N GLY A 61 -10.67 -20.73 -12.53
CA GLY A 61 -9.79 -20.56 -11.37
C GLY A 61 -8.99 -19.26 -11.37
N ALA A 62 -7.83 -19.30 -10.75
CA ALA A 62 -6.96 -18.16 -10.56
C ALA A 62 -6.15 -17.81 -11.81
N VAL A 63 -5.78 -16.54 -11.93
CA VAL A 63 -4.63 -16.10 -12.72
C VAL A 63 -3.44 -15.95 -11.77
N GLU A 64 -2.37 -16.68 -12.05
CA GLU A 64 -1.18 -16.77 -11.22
C GLU A 64 0.03 -16.15 -11.93
N LEU A 65 0.82 -15.35 -11.20
CA LEU A 65 2.11 -14.80 -11.68
C LEU A 65 3.25 -15.34 -10.83
N TYR A 66 4.36 -15.68 -11.51
CA TYR A 66 5.50 -16.35 -10.89
C TYR A 66 6.79 -15.55 -11.07
N HIS A 67 7.68 -15.66 -10.10
CA HIS A 67 9.07 -15.22 -10.18
C HIS A 67 9.96 -16.40 -9.81
N ASN A 68 10.81 -16.84 -10.74
CA ASN A 68 11.66 -18.04 -10.62
C ASN A 68 10.85 -19.28 -10.17
N ALA A 69 9.74 -19.55 -10.86
CA ALA A 69 8.80 -20.64 -10.56
C ALA A 69 8.13 -20.59 -9.16
N VAL A 70 8.30 -19.50 -8.40
CA VAL A 70 7.61 -19.27 -7.13
C VAL A 70 6.44 -18.31 -7.35
N LYS A 71 5.23 -18.73 -7.00
CA LYS A 71 4.02 -17.90 -7.10
C LYS A 71 4.16 -16.65 -6.22
N LYS A 72 3.91 -15.48 -6.81
CA LYS A 72 4.00 -14.16 -6.15
C LYS A 72 2.69 -13.40 -6.11
N PHE A 73 1.78 -13.72 -7.03
CA PHE A 73 0.48 -13.05 -7.13
C PHE A 73 -0.55 -14.06 -7.65
N GLU A 74 -1.77 -13.99 -7.14
CA GLU A 74 -2.90 -14.70 -7.71
C GLU A 74 -4.22 -13.96 -7.51
N THR A 75 -5.18 -14.20 -8.41
CA THR A 75 -6.57 -13.79 -8.22
C THR A 75 -7.31 -14.83 -7.39
N THR A 76 -8.19 -14.38 -6.48
CA THR A 76 -9.04 -15.22 -5.64
C THR A 76 -10.51 -14.86 -5.86
N ALA A 77 -11.43 -15.63 -5.29
CA ALA A 77 -12.87 -15.34 -5.38
C ALA A 77 -13.24 -13.97 -4.77
N THR A 78 -12.43 -13.43 -3.86
CA THR A 78 -12.73 -12.19 -3.12
C THR A 78 -11.74 -11.06 -3.40
N GLY A 79 -10.74 -11.28 -4.27
CA GLY A 79 -9.73 -10.26 -4.57
C GLY A 79 -8.43 -10.82 -5.12
N VAL A 80 -7.32 -10.40 -4.56
CA VAL A 80 -5.98 -10.85 -4.96
C VAL A 80 -5.14 -11.22 -3.73
N GLU A 81 -4.26 -12.20 -3.89
CA GLU A 81 -3.25 -12.55 -2.90
C GLU A 81 -1.85 -12.24 -3.44
N VAL A 82 -1.00 -11.65 -2.59
CA VAL A 82 0.39 -11.34 -2.90
C VAL A 82 1.30 -12.01 -1.88
N THR A 83 2.18 -12.88 -2.37
CA THR A 83 3.22 -13.53 -1.54
C THR A 83 4.48 -12.68 -1.55
N GLY A 84 4.72 -11.93 -0.50
CA GLY A 84 5.88 -11.05 -0.35
C GLY A 84 5.49 -9.60 -0.04
N THR A 85 6.36 -8.68 -0.42
CA THR A 85 6.18 -7.25 -0.15
C THR A 85 5.49 -6.57 -1.32
N VAL A 86 4.45 -5.79 -1.04
CA VAL A 86 3.88 -4.82 -1.99
C VAL A 86 4.53 -3.47 -1.70
N SER A 87 5.27 -2.92 -2.65
CA SER A 87 5.89 -1.59 -2.53
C SER A 87 5.34 -0.66 -3.61
N GLY A 88 5.08 0.57 -3.22
CA GLY A 88 4.59 1.62 -4.13
C GLY A 88 4.59 2.97 -3.44
N THR A 89 4.80 4.03 -4.20
CA THR A 89 4.82 5.41 -3.68
C THR A 89 3.45 5.88 -3.18
N ASN A 90 2.37 5.25 -3.64
CA ASN A 90 0.99 5.62 -3.30
C ASN A 90 0.14 4.37 -3.00
N LEU A 91 0.59 3.53 -2.07
CA LEU A 91 -0.27 2.48 -1.52
C LEU A 91 -1.33 3.12 -0.63
N THR A 92 -2.45 3.51 -1.23
CA THR A 92 -3.58 4.05 -0.49
C THR A 92 -4.34 2.93 0.19
N SER A 93 -4.44 3.01 1.49
CA SER A 93 -5.20 2.07 2.32
C SER A 93 -6.67 2.49 2.47
N ALA A 94 -7.23 3.18 1.48
CA ALA A 94 -8.64 3.55 1.50
C ALA A 94 -9.49 2.27 1.62
N GLY A 95 -10.16 2.12 2.75
CA GLY A 95 -11.05 0.98 3.00
C GLY A 95 -10.44 -0.28 3.61
N LEU A 96 -9.14 -0.29 3.97
CA LEU A 96 -8.56 -1.39 4.73
C LEU A 96 -8.76 -1.16 6.24
N PRO A 97 -9.59 -1.94 6.94
CA PRO A 97 -9.72 -1.85 8.40
C PRO A 97 -8.38 -2.14 9.09
N GLY A 98 -8.06 -1.38 10.13
CA GLY A 98 -6.85 -1.62 10.93
C GLY A 98 -5.53 -1.16 10.32
N VAL A 99 -5.52 -0.50 9.14
CA VAL A 99 -4.31 0.09 8.58
C VAL A 99 -3.94 1.36 9.33
N ILE A 100 -2.65 1.51 9.62
CA ILE A 100 -2.11 2.73 10.23
C ILE A 100 -2.33 3.90 9.25
N LYS A 101 -3.01 4.94 9.69
CA LYS A 101 -3.34 6.14 8.91
C LYS A 101 -2.43 7.32 9.24
N ALA A 102 -1.90 7.36 10.45
CA ALA A 102 -0.89 8.31 10.88
C ALA A 102 -0.17 7.79 12.13
N PHE A 103 1.07 8.18 12.31
CA PHE A 103 1.80 7.97 13.57
C PHE A 103 2.90 9.02 13.72
N ALA A 104 3.30 9.30 14.95
CA ALA A 104 4.51 10.05 15.26
C ALA A 104 5.02 9.75 16.67
N HIS A 105 6.31 9.96 16.85
CA HIS A 105 6.91 10.23 18.15
C HIS A 105 7.05 11.75 18.30
N VAL A 106 6.53 12.31 19.39
CA VAL A 106 6.49 13.75 19.65
C VAL A 106 7.43 14.09 20.80
N ASP A 107 8.48 14.86 20.50
CA ASP A 107 9.30 15.50 21.51
C ASP A 107 8.64 16.83 21.89
N VAL A 108 8.20 16.93 23.13
CA VAL A 108 7.51 18.12 23.65
C VAL A 108 8.48 19.21 24.14
N SER A 109 9.79 18.94 24.14
CA SER A 109 10.80 19.96 24.44
C SER A 109 10.80 21.04 23.33
N PRO A 110 10.82 22.34 23.68
CA PRO A 110 10.85 23.39 22.65
C PRO A 110 12.15 23.40 21.84
N PRO A 111 12.09 23.50 20.49
CA PRO A 111 10.87 23.49 19.67
C PRO A 111 10.25 22.11 19.59
N ILE A 112 8.92 22.02 19.71
CA ILE A 112 8.18 20.75 19.59
C ILE A 112 8.46 20.14 18.23
N THR A 113 8.85 18.87 18.20
CA THR A 113 9.14 18.14 16.97
C THR A 113 8.39 16.83 16.93
N ALA A 114 7.91 16.47 15.74
CA ALA A 114 7.45 15.12 15.42
C ALA A 114 8.56 14.40 14.65
N SER A 115 8.93 13.20 15.07
CA SER A 115 9.94 12.37 14.43
C SER A 115 9.40 10.96 14.19
N ALA A 116 10.03 10.21 13.29
CA ALA A 116 9.58 8.89 12.86
C ALA A 116 8.08 8.92 12.54
N ASP A 117 7.63 9.89 11.72
CA ASP A 117 6.22 10.16 11.45
C ASP A 117 5.75 9.64 10.10
N TYR A 118 4.44 9.46 10.02
CA TYR A 118 3.71 9.21 8.78
C TYR A 118 2.39 9.98 8.81
N ASN A 119 2.11 10.74 7.76
CA ASN A 119 0.89 11.54 7.58
C ASN A 119 0.69 12.61 8.68
N VAL A 120 1.75 13.18 9.21
CA VAL A 120 1.72 14.26 10.20
C VAL A 120 2.31 15.52 9.58
N ALA A 121 1.51 16.60 9.53
CA ALA A 121 1.95 17.90 9.03
C ALA A 121 2.59 18.73 10.14
N SER A 122 2.00 18.69 11.33
CA SER A 122 2.49 19.44 12.49
C SER A 122 1.96 18.91 13.80
N VAL A 123 2.73 19.16 14.86
CA VAL A 123 2.28 19.08 16.24
C VAL A 123 2.66 20.38 16.91
N VAL A 124 1.70 21.11 17.45
CA VAL A 124 1.91 22.41 18.09
C VAL A 124 1.26 22.45 19.47
N SER A 125 1.91 23.11 20.42
CA SER A 125 1.29 23.42 21.70
C SER A 125 0.29 24.55 21.53
N ASN A 126 -0.94 24.29 21.88
CA ASN A 126 -1.98 25.33 21.83
C ASN A 126 -2.22 25.98 23.22
N SER A 127 -1.92 25.27 24.30
CA SER A 127 -1.89 25.77 25.68
C SER A 127 -1.19 24.75 26.57
N THR A 128 -1.02 25.07 27.85
CA THR A 128 -0.42 24.16 28.86
C THR A 128 -0.98 22.73 28.75
N GLY A 129 -0.10 21.78 28.48
CA GLY A 129 -0.43 20.36 28.38
C GLY A 129 -1.36 19.97 27.23
N LYS A 130 -1.58 20.85 26.25
CA LYS A 130 -2.47 20.61 25.11
C LYS A 130 -1.73 20.77 23.80
N TYR A 131 -1.91 19.81 22.90
CA TYR A 131 -1.22 19.71 21.63
C TYR A 131 -2.24 19.48 20.50
N ASP A 132 -2.13 20.28 19.45
CA ASP A 132 -2.87 20.09 18.20
C ASP A 132 -2.03 19.27 17.24
N VAL A 133 -2.55 18.13 16.81
CA VAL A 133 -1.95 17.28 15.78
C VAL A 133 -2.70 17.49 14.48
N THR A 134 -1.99 17.90 13.43
CA THR A 134 -2.56 18.11 12.09
C THR A 134 -2.00 17.07 11.12
N PHE A 135 -2.88 16.47 10.32
CA PHE A 135 -2.50 15.51 9.29
C PHE A 135 -2.06 16.21 7.99
N THR A 136 -1.10 15.63 7.29
CA THR A 136 -0.69 16.06 5.95
C THR A 136 -1.81 15.82 4.93
N ASN A 137 -2.42 14.64 4.99
CA ASN A 137 -3.55 14.26 4.16
C ASN A 137 -4.75 13.97 5.06
N ALA A 138 -5.89 14.59 4.75
CA ALA A 138 -7.12 14.37 5.48
C ALA A 138 -7.58 12.91 5.43
N LEU A 139 -8.10 12.39 6.53
CA LEU A 139 -8.74 11.09 6.59
C LEU A 139 -10.14 11.14 5.99
N PRO A 140 -10.67 10.02 5.47
CA PRO A 140 -12.01 9.97 4.86
C PRO A 140 -13.14 10.39 5.82
N ASN A 141 -12.97 10.15 7.11
CA ASN A 141 -13.90 10.53 8.16
C ASN A 141 -13.18 10.65 9.51
N ALA A 142 -13.87 11.14 10.54
CA ALA A 142 -13.34 11.28 11.90
C ALA A 142 -13.52 10.02 12.79
N ASN A 143 -13.97 8.90 12.21
CA ASN A 143 -14.17 7.64 12.94
C ASN A 143 -12.88 6.81 12.94
N TYR A 144 -11.87 7.26 13.66
CA TYR A 144 -10.61 6.56 13.83
C TYR A 144 -10.29 6.38 15.31
N VAL A 145 -9.46 5.37 15.60
CA VAL A 145 -8.95 5.10 16.94
C VAL A 145 -7.58 5.76 17.09
N VAL A 146 -7.38 6.43 18.20
CA VAL A 146 -6.09 7.01 18.60
C VAL A 146 -5.50 6.15 19.70
N SER A 147 -4.38 5.51 19.45
CA SER A 147 -3.57 4.86 20.49
C SER A 147 -2.48 5.84 20.91
N LEU A 148 -2.39 6.10 22.21
CA LEU A 148 -1.42 7.02 22.80
C LEU A 148 -0.49 6.27 23.74
N SER A 149 0.80 6.64 23.74
CA SER A 149 1.78 6.20 24.73
C SER A 149 2.63 7.37 25.17
N VAL A 150 3.08 7.35 26.43
CA VAL A 150 3.96 8.36 26.98
C VAL A 150 5.31 7.73 27.30
N GLN A 151 6.38 8.47 27.02
CA GLN A 151 7.72 8.14 27.42
C GLN A 151 8.16 9.11 28.53
N THR A 152 8.56 8.58 29.66
CA THR A 152 9.09 9.36 30.78
C THR A 152 10.43 8.82 31.23
N ASN A 153 11.34 9.73 31.60
CA ASN A 153 12.65 9.41 32.17
C ASN A 153 12.64 9.46 33.71
N VAL A 154 11.48 9.74 34.31
CA VAL A 154 11.34 9.91 35.75
C VAL A 154 10.33 8.91 36.31
N SER A 155 10.82 7.94 37.07
CA SER A 155 10.00 6.84 37.59
C SER A 155 8.93 7.26 38.61
N SER A 156 9.06 8.45 39.19
CA SER A 156 8.09 9.00 40.17
C SER A 156 6.97 9.79 39.55
N ASN A 157 7.03 10.06 38.24
CA ASN A 157 6.03 10.85 37.52
C ASN A 157 4.96 9.92 36.94
N HIS A 158 3.70 10.25 37.20
CA HIS A 158 2.57 9.59 36.61
C HIS A 158 1.99 10.49 35.52
N TYR A 159 2.13 10.06 34.25
CA TYR A 159 1.57 10.76 33.10
C TYR A 159 0.29 10.09 32.62
N THR A 160 -0.72 10.88 32.35
CA THR A 160 -1.95 10.46 31.68
C THR A 160 -2.10 11.23 30.37
N LEU A 161 -2.47 10.52 29.33
CA LEU A 161 -2.79 11.10 28.02
C LEU A 161 -4.26 10.84 27.67
N CYS A 162 -4.92 11.85 27.15
CA CYS A 162 -6.21 11.69 26.53
C CYS A 162 -6.23 12.43 25.18
N TYR A 163 -7.14 12.04 24.29
CA TYR A 163 -7.38 12.74 23.03
C TYR A 163 -8.84 13.19 22.94
N TYR A 164 -9.06 14.22 22.14
CA TYR A 164 -10.38 14.80 21.93
C TYR A 164 -10.41 15.57 20.59
N ASN A 165 -11.56 16.16 20.24
CA ASN A 165 -11.74 16.96 19.03
C ASN A 165 -11.20 16.32 17.75
N ARG A 166 -11.53 15.03 17.52
CA ARG A 166 -11.19 14.35 16.27
C ARG A 166 -11.92 15.00 15.09
N THR A 167 -11.16 15.29 14.05
CA THR A 167 -11.63 15.79 12.75
C THR A 167 -10.98 14.96 11.64
N THR A 168 -11.39 15.16 10.40
CA THR A 168 -10.70 14.54 9.26
C THR A 168 -9.26 15.02 9.08
N THR A 169 -8.93 16.20 9.59
CA THR A 169 -7.61 16.85 9.41
C THR A 169 -6.71 16.77 10.64
N GLY A 170 -7.15 16.16 11.74
CA GLY A 170 -6.34 16.05 12.95
C GLY A 170 -7.13 15.77 14.22
N PHE A 171 -6.47 15.90 15.36
CA PHE A 171 -7.04 15.72 16.67
C PHE A 171 -6.22 16.48 17.72
N GLN A 172 -6.73 16.56 18.94
CA GLN A 172 -6.04 17.19 20.05
C GLN A 172 -5.62 16.15 21.09
N VAL A 173 -4.42 16.33 21.66
CA VAL A 173 -3.89 15.55 22.78
C VAL A 173 -3.82 16.43 24.02
N GLN A 174 -4.21 15.88 25.16
CA GLN A 174 -4.08 16.51 26.46
C GLN A 174 -3.22 15.61 27.35
N LYS A 175 -2.20 16.19 27.96
CA LYS A 175 -1.24 15.52 28.84
C LYS A 175 -1.37 16.04 30.26
N PHE A 176 -1.42 15.13 31.20
CA PHE A 176 -1.47 15.39 32.63
C PHE A 176 -0.25 14.79 33.32
N LEU A 177 0.25 15.47 34.31
CA LEU A 177 1.26 15.01 35.25
C LEU A 177 0.65 15.02 36.66
N ASN A 178 0.58 13.86 37.30
CA ASN A 178 0.01 13.71 38.65
C ASN A 178 -1.38 14.38 38.76
N ASP A 179 -2.24 14.10 37.79
CA ASP A 179 -3.64 14.58 37.70
C ASP A 179 -3.80 16.10 37.45
N ALA A 180 -2.74 16.84 37.23
CA ALA A 180 -2.77 18.24 36.79
C ALA A 180 -2.31 18.39 35.34
N LEU A 181 -2.78 19.43 34.64
CA LEU A 181 -2.26 19.72 33.28
C LEU A 181 -0.75 19.93 33.36
N ASP A 182 -0.02 19.17 32.53
CA ASP A 182 1.43 19.22 32.54
C ASP A 182 1.94 20.49 31.84
N SER A 183 2.56 21.36 32.61
CA SER A 183 3.21 22.59 32.11
C SER A 183 4.67 22.38 31.65
N GLY A 184 5.22 21.17 31.84
CA GLY A 184 6.63 20.89 31.60
C GLY A 184 6.91 20.34 30.20
N ALA A 185 8.17 20.51 29.78
CA ALA A 185 8.73 19.96 28.53
C ALA A 185 9.19 18.49 28.72
N SER A 186 8.72 17.79 29.75
CA SER A 186 9.06 16.40 30.02
C SER A 186 7.94 15.44 29.67
N GLY A 187 8.28 14.19 29.40
CA GLY A 187 7.31 13.17 29.03
C GLY A 187 6.85 13.28 27.58
N ASN A 188 7.74 12.90 26.66
CA ASN A 188 7.42 12.73 25.25
C ASN A 188 6.28 11.74 25.06
N PHE A 189 5.53 11.88 23.98
CA PHE A 189 4.46 10.95 23.68
C PHE A 189 4.53 10.43 22.23
N SER A 190 3.91 9.31 22.01
CA SER A 190 3.72 8.76 20.67
C SER A 190 2.24 8.48 20.44
N PHE A 191 1.84 8.50 19.17
CA PHE A 191 0.50 8.08 18.80
C PHE A 191 0.50 7.23 17.54
N VAL A 192 -0.51 6.40 17.42
CA VAL A 192 -0.85 5.66 16.20
C VAL A 192 -2.33 5.80 15.93
N ILE A 193 -2.69 6.08 14.69
CA ILE A 193 -4.06 6.22 14.22
C ILE A 193 -4.44 5.01 13.39
N TYR A 194 -5.52 4.38 13.77
CA TYR A 194 -6.17 3.29 13.03
C TYR A 194 -7.54 3.75 12.57
N GLN A 195 -7.88 3.50 11.33
CA GLN A 195 -9.24 3.75 10.84
C GLN A 195 -10.02 2.45 10.80
N ALA A 196 -11.22 2.46 11.37
CA ALA A 196 -12.19 1.38 11.29
C ALA A 196 -12.88 1.37 9.92
#